data_d9e125d0de381627f5d92339bb4ed6bc
#
_entry.id   d9e125d0de381627f5d92339bb4ed6bc
#
_cell.length_a   1.000
_cell.length_b   1.000
_cell.length_c   1.000
_cell.angle_alpha   90.00
_cell.angle_beta   90.00
_cell.angle_gamma   90.00
#
_symmetry.space_group_name_H-M   'P 1'
#
loop_
_entity.id
_entity.type
_entity.pdbx_description
1 polymer ?
#
loop_
_entity_poly.entity_id
_entity_poly.type
_entity_poly.pdbx_seq_one_letter_code
_entity_poly.pdbx_strand_id
1 'polypeptide(L)'
;METHHKVFFKSSFNMSEIPSSSIELIITSPPYPMIEMWDTLFSSLNGKIKSALEQNEGRKAFNLMHKELNKVWKECERVLEPGGIICINIGNATRKIENTFQLYPNHVKVTEFFHTNGLISLPNILWRKPTNSPTKFLGSGMLPPNAYVTLEHEYILIFRKGIKKRKFKPKSEDRYNSAFFWEERNKWFSDIWMDIKGVAQYLDVKK
;
A
#
# COMPACT_ATOMS: atom_id res chain seq x y z
N MET A 1 -14.21 -0.02 27.64
CA MET A 1 -13.76 -1.07 26.70
C MET A 1 -12.29 -1.32 26.98
N GLU A 2 -11.90 -2.53 27.28
CA GLU A 2 -10.50 -2.91 27.51
C GLU A 2 -9.89 -3.34 26.16
N THR A 3 -8.68 -2.86 25.86
CA THR A 3 -7.96 -3.20 24.63
C THR A 3 -6.64 -3.90 24.97
N HIS A 4 -6.33 -4.95 24.21
CA HIS A 4 -5.10 -5.72 24.35
C HIS A 4 -4.21 -5.48 23.13
N HIS A 5 -2.93 -5.16 23.37
CA HIS A 5 -1.95 -4.90 22.32
C HIS A 5 -0.83 -5.92 22.39
N LYS A 6 -0.45 -6.51 21.25
CA LYS A 6 0.67 -7.42 21.12
C LYS A 6 1.58 -6.96 19.99
N VAL A 7 2.88 -6.84 20.26
CA VAL A 7 3.89 -6.41 19.31
C VAL A 7 4.86 -7.56 19.05
N PHE A 8 5.14 -7.83 17.78
CA PHE A 8 6.12 -8.82 17.34
C PHE A 8 7.28 -8.10 16.64
N PHE A 9 8.49 -8.24 17.20
CA PHE A 9 9.72 -7.65 16.64
C PHE A 9 10.37 -8.61 15.62
N LYS A 10 9.72 -8.79 14.48
CA LYS A 10 10.17 -9.70 13.42
C LYS A 10 9.66 -9.28 12.04
N SER A 11 10.21 -9.91 11.01
CA SER A 11 9.71 -9.73 9.64
C SER A 11 8.32 -10.32 9.46
N SER A 12 7.46 -9.62 8.73
CA SER A 12 6.13 -10.09 8.34
C SER A 12 6.11 -11.14 7.22
N PHE A 13 7.27 -11.59 6.75
CA PHE A 13 7.37 -12.72 5.80
C PHE A 13 6.90 -14.05 6.40
N ASN A 14 6.86 -14.13 7.72
CA ASN A 14 6.34 -15.28 8.44
C ASN A 14 5.58 -14.77 9.68
N MET A 15 4.28 -14.96 9.69
CA MET A 15 3.38 -14.61 10.79
C MET A 15 2.84 -15.87 11.49
N SER A 16 3.69 -16.87 11.71
CA SER A 16 3.29 -18.18 12.28
C SER A 16 2.64 -18.08 13.66
N GLU A 17 2.91 -16.99 14.41
CA GLU A 17 2.28 -16.72 15.71
C GLU A 17 0.81 -16.28 15.60
N ILE A 18 0.37 -15.92 14.40
CA ILE A 18 -1.00 -15.50 14.12
C ILE A 18 -1.72 -16.67 13.43
N PRO A 19 -2.77 -17.22 14.03
CA PRO A 19 -3.54 -18.29 13.42
C PRO A 19 -4.13 -17.88 12.06
N SER A 20 -4.30 -18.86 11.19
CA SER A 20 -4.97 -18.62 9.91
C SER A 20 -6.43 -18.20 10.14
N SER A 21 -6.94 -17.28 9.33
CA SER A 21 -8.33 -16.81 9.38
C SER A 21 -8.76 -16.29 10.76
N SER A 22 -7.90 -15.51 11.42
CA SER A 22 -8.13 -14.97 12.77
C SER A 22 -8.12 -13.44 12.83
N ILE A 23 -7.76 -12.75 11.75
CA ILE A 23 -7.66 -11.30 11.70
C ILE A 23 -8.82 -10.72 10.89
N GLU A 24 -9.53 -9.79 11.47
CA GLU A 24 -10.68 -9.14 10.85
C GLU A 24 -10.30 -7.97 9.94
N LEU A 25 -9.25 -7.24 10.33
CA LEU A 25 -8.78 -6.04 9.63
C LEU A 25 -7.26 -5.98 9.60
N ILE A 26 -6.71 -5.76 8.42
CA ILE A 26 -5.29 -5.45 8.21
C ILE A 26 -5.19 -4.03 7.67
N ILE A 27 -4.35 -3.20 8.27
CA ILE A 27 -4.00 -1.87 7.74
C ILE A 27 -2.49 -1.80 7.64
N THR A 28 -1.97 -1.48 6.45
CA THR A 28 -0.52 -1.45 6.24
C THR A 28 -0.12 -0.46 5.15
N SER A 29 1.14 0.00 5.22
CA SER A 29 1.84 0.74 4.17
C SER A 29 3.21 0.08 3.99
N PRO A 30 3.42 -0.70 2.93
CA PRO A 30 4.69 -1.40 2.71
C PRO A 30 5.78 -0.43 2.23
N PRO A 31 7.05 -0.84 2.20
CA PRO A 31 8.06 -0.18 1.39
C PRO A 31 7.62 -0.11 -0.09
N TYR A 32 7.68 1.07 -0.71
CA TYR A 32 7.20 1.25 -2.09
C TYR A 32 8.28 0.85 -3.08
N PRO A 33 8.07 -0.18 -3.92
CA PRO A 33 9.01 -0.56 -4.97
C PRO A 33 9.37 0.62 -5.89
N MET A 34 10.66 0.71 -6.26
CA MET A 34 11.25 1.75 -7.11
C MET A 34 11.33 3.15 -6.49
N ILE A 35 10.97 3.36 -5.25
CA ILE A 35 11.34 4.54 -4.47
C ILE A 35 12.75 4.30 -3.91
N GLU A 36 13.72 5.13 -4.29
CA GLU A 36 15.17 4.91 -4.05
C GLU A 36 15.52 4.66 -2.58
N MET A 37 14.84 5.31 -1.65
CA MET A 37 15.07 5.10 -0.22
C MET A 37 14.89 3.63 0.23
N TRP A 38 14.18 2.82 -0.53
CA TRP A 38 13.92 1.41 -0.23
C TRP A 38 14.84 0.43 -0.97
N ASP A 39 15.71 0.91 -1.87
CA ASP A 39 16.59 0.05 -2.67
C ASP A 39 17.50 -0.84 -1.83
N THR A 40 18.08 -0.29 -0.76
CA THR A 40 18.93 -1.05 0.16
C THR A 40 18.17 -2.17 0.84
N LEU A 41 16.95 -1.88 1.33
CA LEU A 41 16.09 -2.89 1.95
C LEU A 41 15.75 -4.01 0.96
N PHE A 42 15.23 -3.68 -0.22
CA PHE A 42 14.89 -4.69 -1.22
C PHE A 42 16.09 -5.49 -1.71
N SER A 43 17.26 -4.84 -1.87
CA SER A 43 18.50 -5.50 -2.26
C SER A 43 19.02 -6.47 -1.19
N SER A 44 18.81 -6.17 0.08
CA SER A 44 19.15 -7.08 1.18
C SER A 44 18.23 -8.31 1.23
N LEU A 45 16.98 -8.17 0.83
CA LEU A 45 16.02 -9.27 0.75
C LEU A 45 16.31 -10.21 -0.43
N ASN A 46 16.82 -9.65 -1.55
CA ASN A 46 17.09 -10.42 -2.74
C ASN A 46 18.19 -9.74 -3.59
N GLY A 47 19.40 -10.32 -3.58
CA GLY A 47 20.55 -9.79 -4.31
C GLY A 47 20.33 -9.60 -5.81
N LYS A 48 19.40 -10.34 -6.44
CA LYS A 48 19.04 -10.15 -7.85
C LYS A 48 18.41 -8.77 -8.12
N ILE A 49 17.80 -8.14 -7.10
CA ILE A 49 17.27 -6.78 -7.20
C ILE A 49 18.41 -5.79 -7.37
N LYS A 50 19.44 -5.93 -6.52
CA LYS A 50 20.66 -5.11 -6.62
C LYS A 50 21.27 -5.21 -8.01
N SER A 51 21.52 -6.43 -8.49
CA SER A 51 22.08 -6.65 -9.83
C SER A 51 21.22 -6.06 -10.94
N ALA A 52 19.91 -6.17 -10.85
CA ALA A 52 19.00 -5.62 -11.86
C ALA A 52 19.03 -4.07 -11.87
N LEU A 53 19.16 -3.44 -10.69
CA LEU A 53 19.29 -1.98 -10.60
C LEU A 53 20.65 -1.51 -11.17
N GLU A 54 21.75 -2.20 -10.84
CA GLU A 54 23.09 -1.92 -11.35
C GLU A 54 23.22 -2.11 -12.87
N GLN A 55 22.44 -3.03 -13.43
CA GLN A 55 22.37 -3.31 -14.87
C GLN A 55 21.32 -2.47 -15.59
N ASN A 56 20.73 -1.47 -14.93
CA ASN A 56 19.69 -0.60 -15.49
C ASN A 56 18.41 -1.34 -15.96
N GLU A 57 18.16 -2.53 -15.43
CA GLU A 57 16.98 -3.36 -15.73
C GLU A 57 15.77 -3.00 -14.83
N GLY A 58 15.33 -1.74 -14.87
CA GLY A 58 14.33 -1.20 -13.94
C GLY A 58 13.03 -2.00 -13.88
N ARG A 59 12.52 -2.50 -15.00
CA ARG A 59 11.31 -3.34 -15.04
C ARG A 59 11.52 -4.69 -14.34
N LYS A 60 12.70 -5.27 -14.48
CA LYS A 60 13.07 -6.52 -13.81
C LYS A 60 13.20 -6.29 -12.29
N ALA A 61 13.88 -5.22 -11.87
CA ALA A 61 13.97 -4.83 -10.46
C ALA A 61 12.57 -4.63 -9.85
N PHE A 62 11.69 -3.89 -10.50
CA PHE A 62 10.30 -3.67 -10.09
C PHE A 62 9.54 -4.98 -9.85
N ASN A 63 9.61 -5.92 -10.80
CA ASN A 63 8.94 -7.21 -10.67
C ASN A 63 9.54 -8.07 -9.54
N LEU A 64 10.85 -8.01 -9.33
CA LEU A 64 11.51 -8.73 -8.22
C LEU A 64 11.13 -8.14 -6.86
N MET A 65 11.07 -6.82 -6.72
CA MET A 65 10.62 -6.14 -5.49
C MET A 65 9.18 -6.55 -5.13
N HIS A 66 8.28 -6.60 -6.11
CA HIS A 66 6.91 -7.07 -5.89
C HIS A 66 6.86 -8.57 -5.54
N LYS A 67 7.77 -9.40 -6.05
CA LYS A 67 7.87 -10.81 -5.62
C LYS A 67 8.22 -10.94 -4.14
N GLU A 68 9.06 -10.05 -3.61
CA GLU A 68 9.34 -10.03 -2.17
C GLU A 68 8.08 -9.58 -1.38
N LEU A 69 7.40 -8.52 -1.79
CA LEU A 69 6.15 -8.09 -1.15
C LEU A 69 5.06 -9.18 -1.19
N ASN A 70 4.99 -9.93 -2.28
CA ASN A 70 3.99 -11.01 -2.42
C ASN A 70 4.13 -12.10 -1.35
N LYS A 71 5.31 -12.28 -0.75
CA LYS A 71 5.49 -13.19 0.41
C LYS A 71 4.71 -12.68 1.63
N VAL A 72 4.74 -11.37 1.87
CA VAL A 72 3.97 -10.73 2.94
C VAL A 72 2.47 -10.78 2.63
N TRP A 73 2.08 -10.52 1.39
CA TRP A 73 0.68 -10.56 0.98
C TRP A 73 0.05 -11.96 1.15
N LYS A 74 0.82 -13.03 0.91
CA LYS A 74 0.38 -14.41 1.19
C LYS A 74 0.10 -14.63 2.67
N GLU A 75 0.95 -14.13 3.56
CA GLU A 75 0.71 -14.20 4.99
C GLU A 75 -0.50 -13.36 5.40
N CYS A 76 -0.64 -12.14 4.87
CA CYS A 76 -1.83 -11.31 5.09
C CYS A 76 -3.10 -12.04 4.66
N GLU A 77 -3.11 -12.65 3.48
CA GLU A 77 -4.24 -13.44 2.99
C GLU A 77 -4.53 -14.64 3.90
N ARG A 78 -3.50 -15.34 4.36
CA ARG A 78 -3.64 -16.50 5.24
C ARG A 78 -4.30 -16.14 6.57
N VAL A 79 -3.82 -15.08 7.23
CA VAL A 79 -4.31 -14.67 8.56
C VAL A 79 -5.65 -13.97 8.52
N LEU A 80 -6.02 -13.34 7.40
CA LEU A 80 -7.29 -12.64 7.23
C LEU A 80 -8.44 -13.65 7.24
N GLU A 81 -9.50 -13.39 8.02
CA GLU A 81 -10.69 -14.22 8.07
C GLU A 81 -11.58 -14.05 6.83
N PRO A 82 -12.47 -15.00 6.51
CA PRO A 82 -13.47 -14.83 5.46
C PRO A 82 -14.42 -13.65 5.78
N GLY A 83 -14.45 -12.67 4.89
CA GLY A 83 -15.17 -11.40 5.08
C GLY A 83 -14.32 -10.29 5.70
N GLY A 84 -13.11 -10.61 6.15
CA GLY A 84 -12.16 -9.63 6.67
C GLY A 84 -11.66 -8.67 5.57
N ILE A 85 -11.18 -7.51 5.99
CA ILE A 85 -10.76 -6.40 5.12
C ILE A 85 -9.26 -6.18 5.25
N ILE A 86 -8.61 -5.92 4.12
CA ILE A 86 -7.25 -5.37 4.11
C ILE A 86 -7.23 -4.02 3.41
N CYS A 87 -6.64 -3.02 4.08
CA CYS A 87 -6.40 -1.68 3.57
C CYS A 87 -4.89 -1.46 3.38
N ILE A 88 -4.48 -1.12 2.16
CA ILE A 88 -3.08 -0.95 1.81
C ILE A 88 -2.87 0.45 1.25
N ASN A 89 -2.12 1.28 2.00
CA ASN A 89 -1.68 2.56 1.47
C ASN A 89 -0.43 2.34 0.62
N ILE A 90 -0.47 2.74 -0.65
CA ILE A 90 0.66 2.60 -1.57
C ILE A 90 0.68 3.71 -2.62
N GLY A 91 1.86 4.30 -2.82
CA GLY A 91 2.12 5.25 -3.90
C GLY A 91 2.79 4.58 -5.10
N ASN A 92 2.56 5.15 -6.27
CA ASN A 92 3.36 4.85 -7.45
C ASN A 92 4.74 5.50 -7.36
N ALA A 93 5.70 4.98 -8.09
CA ALA A 93 7.02 5.56 -8.21
C ALA A 93 7.26 6.08 -9.63
N THR A 94 7.95 7.21 -9.75
CA THR A 94 8.59 7.63 -11.00
C THR A 94 10.09 7.54 -10.82
N ARG A 95 10.77 6.97 -11.78
CA ARG A 95 12.23 6.84 -11.73
C ARG A 95 12.81 6.93 -13.14
N LYS A 96 13.94 7.63 -13.24
CA LYS A 96 14.78 7.60 -14.43
C LYS A 96 15.85 6.53 -14.25
N ILE A 97 15.88 5.56 -15.15
CA ILE A 97 16.94 4.55 -15.23
C ILE A 97 17.60 4.68 -16.59
N GLU A 98 18.90 4.94 -16.60
CA GLU A 98 19.62 5.42 -17.78
C GLU A 98 18.96 6.66 -18.38
N ASN A 99 18.47 6.54 -19.62
CA ASN A 99 17.81 7.61 -20.35
C ASN A 99 16.28 7.49 -20.36
N THR A 100 15.72 6.45 -19.70
CA THR A 100 14.28 6.20 -19.70
C THR A 100 13.66 6.64 -18.38
N PHE A 101 12.83 7.71 -18.44
CA PHE A 101 11.97 8.10 -17.34
C PHE A 101 10.63 7.38 -17.48
N GLN A 102 10.18 6.70 -16.43
CA GLN A 102 8.90 5.98 -16.46
C GLN A 102 8.21 5.92 -15.11
N LEU A 103 6.91 5.68 -15.17
CA LEU A 103 6.07 5.36 -14.02
C LEU A 103 6.15 3.86 -13.71
N TYR A 104 6.26 3.54 -12.42
CA TYR A 104 6.16 2.19 -11.87
C TYR A 104 4.84 2.09 -11.08
N PRO A 105 3.82 1.45 -11.63
CA PRO A 105 2.47 1.45 -11.05
C PRO A 105 2.34 0.39 -9.96
N ASN A 106 2.79 0.70 -8.75
CA ASN A 106 2.76 -0.20 -7.60
C ASN A 106 1.33 -0.70 -7.28
N HIS A 107 0.34 0.21 -7.34
CA HIS A 107 -1.06 -0.15 -7.06
C HIS A 107 -1.59 -1.25 -7.99
N VAL A 108 -1.16 -1.27 -9.26
CA VAL A 108 -1.56 -2.30 -10.23
C VAL A 108 -1.02 -3.67 -9.80
N LYS A 109 0.26 -3.74 -9.41
CA LYS A 109 0.88 -5.01 -8.99
C LYS A 109 0.28 -5.58 -7.71
N VAL A 110 -0.05 -4.71 -6.76
CA VAL A 110 -0.74 -5.14 -5.54
C VAL A 110 -2.16 -5.63 -5.86
N THR A 111 -2.90 -4.89 -6.69
CA THR A 111 -4.25 -5.29 -7.12
C THR A 111 -4.24 -6.62 -7.88
N GLU A 112 -3.30 -6.80 -8.81
CA GLU A 112 -3.11 -8.05 -9.56
C GLU A 112 -2.91 -9.24 -8.61
N PHE A 113 -2.04 -9.08 -7.58
CA PHE A 113 -1.81 -10.13 -6.60
C PHE A 113 -3.10 -10.54 -5.88
N PHE A 114 -3.83 -9.59 -5.31
CA PHE A 114 -5.02 -9.91 -4.53
C PHE A 114 -6.17 -10.46 -5.38
N HIS A 115 -6.34 -9.96 -6.61
CA HIS A 115 -7.31 -10.54 -7.55
C HIS A 115 -6.98 -11.98 -7.90
N THR A 116 -5.71 -12.27 -8.20
CA THR A 116 -5.26 -13.63 -8.55
C THR A 116 -5.46 -14.61 -7.38
N ASN A 117 -5.40 -14.11 -6.13
CA ASN A 117 -5.63 -14.91 -4.93
C ASN A 117 -7.09 -14.86 -4.44
N GLY A 118 -8.03 -14.38 -5.27
CA GLY A 118 -9.47 -14.48 -5.01
C GLY A 118 -10.05 -13.47 -4.00
N LEU A 119 -9.31 -12.41 -3.67
CA LEU A 119 -9.85 -11.30 -2.90
C LEU A 119 -10.65 -10.36 -3.81
N ILE A 120 -11.68 -9.75 -3.24
CA ILE A 120 -12.59 -8.83 -3.95
C ILE A 120 -12.14 -7.41 -3.67
N SER A 121 -11.83 -6.65 -4.74
CA SER A 121 -11.59 -5.21 -4.62
C SER A 121 -12.87 -4.48 -4.24
N LEU A 122 -12.74 -3.57 -3.29
CA LEU A 122 -13.74 -2.57 -2.95
C LEU A 122 -13.31 -1.21 -3.53
N PRO A 123 -14.16 -0.19 -3.54
CA PRO A 123 -13.76 1.14 -3.98
C PRO A 123 -12.51 1.62 -3.26
N ASN A 124 -11.53 2.08 -4.00
CA ASN A 124 -10.27 2.61 -3.48
C ASN A 124 -10.44 4.07 -3.07
N ILE A 125 -9.53 4.56 -2.22
CA ILE A 125 -9.43 5.97 -1.90
C ILE A 125 -8.19 6.55 -2.58
N LEU A 126 -8.34 7.68 -3.25
CA LEU A 126 -7.24 8.52 -3.71
C LEU A 126 -6.92 9.54 -2.62
N TRP A 127 -5.79 9.35 -1.95
CA TRP A 127 -5.36 10.26 -0.92
C TRP A 127 -4.39 11.28 -1.50
N ARG A 128 -4.87 12.50 -1.75
CA ARG A 128 -4.03 13.62 -2.16
C ARG A 128 -3.21 14.11 -0.97
N LYS A 129 -1.89 13.94 -1.06
CA LYS A 129 -0.94 14.37 -0.02
C LYS A 129 -0.39 15.78 -0.35
N PRO A 130 -0.73 16.81 0.40
CA PRO A 130 -0.17 18.15 0.19
C PRO A 130 1.34 18.23 0.39
N THR A 131 1.92 17.22 1.06
CA THR A 131 3.38 17.10 1.29
C THR A 131 4.13 16.51 0.11
N ASN A 132 3.46 15.91 -0.86
CA ASN A 132 4.09 15.51 -2.11
C ASN A 132 4.34 16.79 -2.91
N SER A 133 5.58 17.26 -2.92
CA SER A 133 6.03 18.56 -3.46
C SER A 133 5.29 18.96 -4.75
N PRO A 134 4.25 19.79 -4.71
CA PRO A 134 3.52 20.20 -5.91
C PRO A 134 4.37 21.08 -6.84
N THR A 135 5.50 21.57 -6.34
CA THR A 135 6.48 22.39 -7.06
C THR A 135 7.60 21.56 -7.71
N LYS A 136 7.64 20.23 -7.51
CA LYS A 136 8.65 19.38 -8.14
C LYS A 136 8.29 19.15 -9.61
N PHE A 137 9.03 19.80 -10.49
CA PHE A 137 8.92 19.55 -11.94
C PHE A 137 9.45 18.15 -12.27
N LEU A 138 8.68 17.40 -13.06
CA LEU A 138 9.12 16.14 -13.64
C LEU A 138 9.43 16.36 -15.13
N GLY A 139 10.51 15.75 -15.61
CA GLY A 139 10.98 15.91 -16.96
C GLY A 139 11.56 17.30 -17.22
N SER A 140 11.18 17.95 -18.33
CA SER A 140 11.65 19.28 -18.75
C SER A 140 10.93 20.44 -18.06
N GLY A 141 10.08 20.16 -17.09
CA GLY A 141 9.32 21.20 -16.39
C GLY A 141 8.27 21.85 -17.30
N MET A 142 8.45 23.13 -17.62
CA MET A 142 7.50 23.92 -18.44
C MET A 142 7.72 23.80 -19.95
N LEU A 143 8.78 23.11 -20.39
CA LEU A 143 9.10 22.98 -21.81
C LEU A 143 8.57 21.68 -22.39
N PRO A 144 7.53 21.69 -23.28
CA PRO A 144 7.10 20.50 -23.99
C PRO A 144 8.24 20.04 -24.96
N PRO A 145 8.28 18.73 -25.37
CA PRO A 145 7.28 17.70 -25.13
C PRO A 145 7.51 16.86 -23.85
N ASN A 146 8.54 17.10 -23.08
CA ASN A 146 8.97 16.25 -21.97
C ASN A 146 8.52 16.78 -20.58
N ALA A 147 7.46 17.56 -20.53
CA ALA A 147 6.83 17.96 -19.27
C ALA A 147 5.86 16.87 -18.81
N TYR A 148 6.01 16.40 -17.57
CA TYR A 148 5.19 15.34 -17.02
C TYR A 148 4.37 15.82 -15.82
N VAL A 149 3.20 15.20 -15.61
CA VAL A 149 2.36 15.49 -14.45
C VAL A 149 3.03 15.03 -13.15
N THR A 150 2.84 15.80 -12.08
CA THR A 150 3.36 15.47 -10.76
C THR A 150 2.46 14.43 -10.07
N LEU A 151 3.06 13.48 -9.35
CA LEU A 151 2.32 12.53 -8.53
C LEU A 151 1.97 13.19 -7.19
N GLU A 152 0.69 13.54 -7.00
CA GLU A 152 0.21 14.21 -5.81
C GLU A 152 -0.58 13.29 -4.87
N HIS A 153 -0.88 12.07 -5.30
CA HIS A 153 -1.72 11.15 -4.52
C HIS A 153 -1.06 9.79 -4.30
N GLU A 154 -1.54 9.13 -3.28
CA GLU A 154 -1.35 7.70 -3.04
C GLU A 154 -2.71 7.00 -3.10
N TYR A 155 -2.67 5.68 -3.19
CA TYR A 155 -3.87 4.84 -3.19
C TYR A 155 -4.02 4.19 -1.82
N ILE A 156 -5.24 4.20 -1.27
CA ILE A 156 -5.62 3.27 -0.22
C ILE A 156 -6.45 2.18 -0.89
N LEU A 157 -5.79 1.08 -1.20
CA LEU A 157 -6.41 -0.09 -1.82
C LEU A 157 -7.16 -0.88 -0.77
N ILE A 158 -8.40 -1.27 -1.05
CA ILE A 158 -9.26 -1.97 -0.10
C ILE A 158 -9.71 -3.29 -0.73
N PHE A 159 -9.41 -4.39 -0.05
CA PHE A 159 -9.83 -5.72 -0.49
C PHE A 159 -10.57 -6.46 0.62
N ARG A 160 -11.47 -7.34 0.23
CA ARG A 160 -12.20 -8.24 1.13
C ARG A 160 -11.90 -9.69 0.77
N LYS A 161 -11.64 -10.52 1.78
CA LYS A 161 -11.45 -11.96 1.59
C LYS A 161 -12.78 -12.67 1.37
N GLY A 162 -12.98 -13.18 0.16
CA GLY A 162 -14.17 -13.94 -0.25
C GLY A 162 -15.45 -13.10 -0.36
N ILE A 163 -16.53 -13.78 -0.75
CA ILE A 163 -17.83 -13.16 -1.05
C ILE A 163 -18.71 -12.92 0.18
N LYS A 164 -18.44 -13.62 1.28
CA LYS A 164 -19.24 -13.47 2.51
C LYS A 164 -19.00 -12.09 3.12
N LYS A 165 -20.10 -11.36 3.33
CA LYS A 165 -20.09 -10.14 4.14
C LYS A 165 -20.23 -10.53 5.61
N ARG A 166 -19.51 -9.84 6.49
CA ARG A 166 -19.72 -9.98 7.95
C ARG A 166 -21.16 -9.58 8.28
N LYS A 167 -21.79 -10.38 9.11
CA LYS A 167 -23.15 -10.12 9.59
C LYS A 167 -23.09 -9.84 11.07
N PHE A 168 -23.53 -8.66 11.47
CA PHE A 168 -23.79 -8.35 12.86
C PHE A 168 -25.20 -8.79 13.24
N LYS A 169 -25.35 -9.30 14.46
CA LYS A 169 -26.67 -9.64 14.97
C LYS A 169 -27.55 -8.39 14.99
N PRO A 170 -28.79 -8.44 14.49
CA PRO A 170 -29.72 -7.32 14.64
C PRO A 170 -29.84 -6.93 16.13
N LYS A 171 -29.89 -5.63 16.42
CA LYS A 171 -30.00 -5.05 17.77
C LYS A 171 -28.81 -5.37 18.70
N SER A 172 -27.63 -5.81 18.17
CA SER A 172 -26.44 -5.95 19.02
C SER A 172 -25.87 -4.57 19.38
N GLU A 173 -25.34 -4.48 20.60
CA GLU A 173 -24.67 -3.26 21.10
C GLU A 173 -23.52 -2.84 20.21
N ASP A 174 -22.69 -3.80 19.76
CA ASP A 174 -21.57 -3.55 18.85
C ASP A 174 -22.01 -2.86 17.55
N ARG A 175 -23.17 -3.23 17.04
CA ARG A 175 -23.73 -2.60 15.83
C ARG A 175 -24.08 -1.14 16.07
N TYR A 176 -24.65 -0.81 17.21
CA TYR A 176 -25.00 0.57 17.56
C TYR A 176 -23.76 1.40 17.89
N ASN A 177 -22.82 0.83 18.64
CA ASN A 177 -21.56 1.50 18.98
C ASN A 177 -20.65 1.74 17.76
N SER A 178 -20.85 0.98 16.68
CA SER A 178 -20.10 1.16 15.41
C SER A 178 -20.85 2.08 14.43
N ALA A 179 -22.04 2.58 14.77
CA ALA A 179 -22.78 3.47 13.91
C ALA A 179 -22.17 4.88 13.93
N PHE A 180 -22.24 5.58 12.83
CA PHE A 180 -21.79 6.96 12.67
C PHE A 180 -22.93 7.80 12.07
N PHE A 181 -22.88 9.10 12.28
CA PHE A 181 -23.89 10.02 11.79
C PHE A 181 -23.79 10.21 10.28
N TRP A 182 -24.90 10.66 9.67
CA TRP A 182 -24.96 10.88 8.22
C TRP A 182 -23.94 11.93 7.74
N GLU A 183 -23.71 12.97 8.53
CA GLU A 183 -22.73 14.02 8.27
C GLU A 183 -21.30 13.45 8.25
N GLU A 184 -20.97 12.60 9.22
CA GLU A 184 -19.69 11.92 9.30
C GLU A 184 -19.49 10.99 8.11
N ARG A 185 -20.54 10.21 7.75
CA ARG A 185 -20.51 9.36 6.57
C ARG A 185 -20.19 10.15 5.31
N ASN A 186 -20.88 11.26 5.07
CA ASN A 186 -20.69 12.09 3.88
C ASN A 186 -19.27 12.67 3.79
N LYS A 187 -18.65 12.92 4.92
CA LYS A 187 -17.28 13.41 4.99
C LYS A 187 -16.24 12.29 4.82
N TRP A 188 -16.41 11.16 5.51
CA TRP A 188 -15.36 10.13 5.60
C TRP A 188 -15.41 9.10 4.46
N PHE A 189 -16.57 8.92 3.81
CA PHE A 189 -16.76 7.93 2.76
C PHE A 189 -16.56 8.50 1.34
N SER A 190 -15.88 9.62 1.22
CA SER A 190 -15.37 10.08 -0.07
C SER A 190 -14.23 9.17 -0.53
N ASP A 191 -14.20 8.88 -1.83
CA ASP A 191 -13.08 8.19 -2.47
C ASP A 191 -11.90 9.12 -2.81
N ILE A 192 -12.02 10.41 -2.48
CA ILE A 192 -10.97 11.41 -2.63
C ILE A 192 -10.75 12.10 -1.28
N TRP A 193 -9.57 11.89 -0.68
CA TRP A 193 -9.17 12.56 0.54
C TRP A 193 -8.19 13.69 0.26
N MET A 194 -8.54 14.91 0.70
CA MET A 194 -7.73 16.12 0.52
C MET A 194 -7.44 16.84 1.84
N ASP A 195 -8.16 16.53 2.89
CA ASP A 195 -8.12 17.19 4.19
C ASP A 195 -7.11 16.57 5.16
N ILE A 196 -6.70 15.30 4.90
CA ILE A 196 -5.69 14.62 5.71
C ILE A 196 -4.30 14.95 5.18
N LYS A 197 -3.54 15.71 5.96
CA LYS A 197 -2.15 16.05 5.64
C LYS A 197 -1.23 14.87 5.97
N GLY A 198 -0.38 14.48 5.01
CA GLY A 198 0.70 13.56 5.25
C GLY A 198 1.91 14.27 5.90
N VAL A 199 2.86 13.48 6.39
CA VAL A 199 4.14 13.96 6.89
C VAL A 199 5.24 13.38 6.00
N ALA A 200 6.25 14.19 5.65
CA ALA A 200 7.42 13.70 4.93
C ALA A 200 8.17 12.68 5.80
N GLN A 201 8.49 11.54 5.22
CA GLN A 201 9.32 10.52 5.87
C GLN A 201 10.77 10.74 5.49
N TYR A 202 11.62 10.87 6.49
CA TYR A 202 13.07 10.86 6.34
C TYR A 202 13.59 9.61 7.04
N LEU A 203 14.31 8.76 6.30
CA LEU A 203 15.14 7.76 6.96
C LEU A 203 16.34 8.49 7.53
N ASP A 204 16.42 8.57 8.85
CA ASP A 204 17.57 9.10 9.54
C ASP A 204 18.71 8.06 9.42
N VAL A 205 19.57 8.23 8.41
CA VAL A 205 20.68 7.31 8.10
C VAL A 205 21.87 7.57 9.03
N LYS A 206 21.69 8.43 10.04
CA LYS A 206 22.69 8.72 11.06
C LYS A 206 22.34 8.02 12.36
N LYS A 207 22.63 6.71 12.40
CA LYS A 207 23.06 6.00 13.62
C LYS A 207 23.70 4.68 13.25
#